data_6330eb42ade71557794e5295314762e7
#
_entry.id   6330eb42ade71557794e5295314762e7
#
_cell.length_a   1.000
_cell.length_b   1.000
_cell.length_c   1.000
_cell.angle_alpha   90.00
_cell.angle_beta   90.00
_cell.angle_gamma   90.00
#
_symmetry.space_group_name_H-M   'P 1'
#
loop_
_entity.id
_entity.type
_entity.pdbx_description
1 polymer ?
#
loop_
_entity_poly.entity_id
_entity_poly.type
_entity_poly.pdbx_seq_one_letter_code
_entity_poly.pdbx_strand_id
1 'polypeptide(L)' 'MRIYIANLGKYNEGELVGAWFTPPVDYDEMAERIGLNDEYEEYAIHDYELPFEIDE' A
#
# COMPACT_ATOMS: atom_id res chain seq x y z
N MET A 1 6.46 -7.62 10.85
CA MET A 1 6.46 -6.29 10.23
C MET A 1 5.41 -6.24 9.13
N ARG A 2 4.59 -5.22 9.14
CA ARG A 2 3.56 -5.06 8.11
C ARG A 2 3.55 -3.62 7.62
N ILE A 3 3.16 -3.44 6.36
CA ILE A 3 3.00 -2.10 5.81
C ILE A 3 1.63 -2.00 5.15
N TYR A 4 1.03 -0.83 5.24
CA TYR A 4 -0.26 -0.56 4.60
C TYR A 4 -0.01 0.23 3.34
N ILE A 5 -0.36 -0.34 2.20
CA ILE A 5 -0.16 0.29 0.91
C ILE A 5 -1.51 0.62 0.30
N ALA A 6 -1.67 1.87 -0.10
CA ALA A 6 -2.93 2.33 -0.65
C ALA A 6 -2.77 2.75 -2.10
N ASN A 7 -3.87 2.64 -2.84
CA ASN A 7 -3.94 3.08 -4.22
C ASN A 7 -4.12 4.60 -4.22
N LEU A 8 -3.06 5.31 -4.57
CA LEU A 8 -3.06 6.76 -4.46
C LEU A 8 -4.03 7.42 -5.42
N GLY A 9 -4.17 6.87 -6.62
CA GLY A 9 -5.11 7.43 -7.59
C GLY A 9 -6.53 7.39 -7.09
N LYS A 10 -6.93 6.26 -6.51
CA LYS A 10 -8.28 6.15 -5.97
C LYS A 10 -8.45 7.00 -4.71
N TYR A 11 -7.40 7.12 -3.93
CA TYR A 11 -7.46 7.98 -2.76
C TYR A 11 -7.75 9.42 -3.15
N ASN A 12 -7.13 9.89 -4.23
CA ASN A 12 -7.35 11.24 -4.73
C ASN A 12 -8.77 11.43 -5.25
N GLU A 13 -9.45 10.34 -5.58
CA GLU A 13 -10.84 10.39 -6.03
C GLU A 13 -11.83 10.25 -4.87
N GLY A 14 -11.31 10.14 -3.65
CA GLY A 14 -12.17 10.02 -2.50
C GLY A 14 -12.44 8.58 -2.06
N GLU A 15 -11.75 7.62 -2.65
CA GLU A 15 -11.89 6.21 -2.27
C GLU A 15 -10.65 5.72 -1.57
N LEU A 16 -10.83 5.10 -0.43
CA LEU A 16 -9.71 4.51 0.29
C LEU A 16 -9.62 3.04 -0.08
N VAL A 17 -8.66 2.71 -0.93
CA VAL A 17 -8.42 1.33 -1.35
C VAL A 17 -6.99 0.97 -1.01
N GLY A 18 -6.82 -0.06 -0.20
CA GLY A 18 -5.49 -0.48 0.19
C GLY A 18 -5.52 -1.78 0.97
N ALA A 19 -4.36 -2.25 1.35
CA ALA A 19 -4.25 -3.50 2.08
C ALA A 19 -2.94 -3.56 2.85
N TRP A 20 -2.90 -4.46 3.84
CA TRP A 20 -1.69 -4.71 4.60
C TRP A 20 -0.87 -5.78 3.91
N PHE A 21 0.44 -5.59 3.90
CA PHE A 21 1.36 -6.53 3.27
C PHE A 21 2.52 -6.82 4.21
N THR A 22 3.03 -8.04 4.13
CA THR A 22 4.23 -8.44 4.87
C THR A 22 5.40 -8.53 3.90
N PRO A 23 6.45 -7.73 4.08
CA PRO A 23 7.61 -7.79 3.19
C PRO A 23 8.25 -9.18 3.19
N PRO A 24 8.84 -9.60 2.07
CA PRO A 24 8.97 -8.86 0.83
C PRO A 24 7.64 -8.78 0.10
N VAL A 25 7.37 -7.63 -0.51
CA VAL A 25 6.12 -7.39 -1.20
C VAL A 25 6.32 -7.62 -2.69
N ASP A 26 5.46 -8.47 -3.27
CA ASP A 26 5.46 -8.72 -4.71
C ASP A 26 4.61 -7.63 -5.35
N TYR A 27 5.22 -6.85 -6.24
CA TYR A 27 4.51 -5.74 -6.86
C TYR A 27 3.27 -6.21 -7.62
N ASP A 28 3.38 -7.32 -8.35
CA ASP A 28 2.24 -7.80 -9.13
C ASP A 28 1.07 -8.19 -8.22
N GLU A 29 1.36 -8.86 -7.12
CA GLU A 29 0.33 -9.22 -6.17
C GLU A 29 -0.26 -7.99 -5.52
N MET A 30 0.60 -7.05 -5.12
CA MET A 30 0.14 -5.82 -4.50
C MET A 30 -0.77 -5.04 -5.44
N ALA A 31 -0.33 -4.90 -6.69
CA ALA A 31 -1.11 -4.16 -7.68
C ALA A 31 -2.49 -4.77 -7.88
N GLU A 32 -2.56 -6.09 -7.90
CA GLU A 32 -3.83 -6.77 -8.06
C GLU A 32 -4.73 -6.55 -6.86
N ARG A 33 -4.16 -6.59 -5.67
CA ARG A 33 -4.96 -6.47 -4.46
C ARG A 33 -5.51 -5.08 -4.22
N ILE A 34 -4.76 -4.05 -4.60
CA ILE A 34 -5.22 -2.68 -4.38
C ILE A 34 -5.70 -2.01 -5.67
N GLY A 35 -5.80 -2.78 -6.75
CA GLY A 35 -6.45 -2.28 -7.96
C GLY A 35 -5.61 -1.35 -8.80
N LEU A 36 -4.30 -1.50 -8.77
CA LEU A 36 -3.45 -0.72 -9.66
C LEU A 36 -3.58 -1.23 -11.09
N ASN A 37 -3.58 -0.30 -12.05
CA ASN A 37 -3.65 -0.65 -13.46
C ASN A 37 -3.09 0.50 -14.28
N ASP A 38 -3.33 0.50 -15.60
CA ASP A 38 -2.80 1.54 -16.45
C ASP A 38 -3.31 2.93 -16.08
N GLU A 39 -4.49 3.00 -15.52
CA GLU A 39 -5.09 4.26 -15.12
C GLU A 39 -4.67 4.68 -13.72
N TYR A 40 -4.48 3.70 -12.83
CA TYR A 40 -4.11 3.95 -11.44
C TYR A 40 -2.80 3.25 -11.16
N GLU A 41 -1.70 3.95 -11.44
CA GLU A 41 -0.37 3.34 -11.30
C GLU A 41 0.34 3.73 -10.02
N GLU A 42 -0.14 4.76 -9.34
CA GLU A 42 0.56 5.27 -8.17
C GLU A 42 0.02 4.66 -6.89
N TYR A 43 0.93 4.41 -5.98
CA TYR A 43 0.57 3.90 -4.67
C TYR A 43 1.42 4.61 -3.61
N ALA A 44 0.98 4.52 -2.36
CA ALA A 44 1.71 5.13 -1.25
C ALA A 44 1.63 4.23 -0.03
N ILE A 45 2.69 4.24 0.76
CA ILE A 45 2.69 3.54 2.03
C ILE A 45 2.13 4.50 3.07
N HIS A 46 0.95 4.18 3.60
CA HIS A 46 0.24 5.06 4.51
C HIS A 46 0.56 4.74 5.96
N ASP A 47 0.98 3.51 6.25
CA ASP A 47 1.25 3.12 7.62
C ASP A 47 2.19 1.92 7.61
N TYR A 48 2.80 1.65 8.75
CA TYR A 48 3.67 0.49 8.85
C TYR A 48 3.80 0.07 10.29
N GLU A 49 4.07 -1.22 10.48
CA GLU A 49 4.36 -1.80 11.78
C GLU A 49 5.73 -2.46 11.71
N LEU A 50 6.56 -2.18 12.65
CA LEU A 50 7.88 -2.80 12.74
C LEU A 50 7.92 -3.74 13.94
N PRO A 51 8.81 -4.74 13.91
CA PRO A 51 8.90 -5.68 15.04
C PRO A 51 9.42 -5.04 16.31
N PHE A 52 9.95 -3.84 16.20
CA PHE A 52 10.41 -3.09 17.36
C PHE A 52 10.13 -1.62 17.11
N GLU A 53 10.06 -0.89 18.19
CA GLU A 53 9.75 0.53 18.14
C GLU A 53 10.96 1.31 17.65
N ILE A 54 10.75 2.20 16.72
CA ILE A 54 11.81 3.10 16.28
C ILE A 54 11.57 4.42 16.97
N ASP A 55 12.51 4.78 17.78
CA ASP A 55 12.42 5.98 18.58
C ASP A 55 13.41 6.99 18.06
N GLU A 56 12.94 8.16 17.77
CA GLU A 56 13.85 9.19 17.28
C GLU A 56 14.19 10.16 18.35
#